data_85e0827a9f7d86ee4de5819c35132191
#
_entry.id   85e0827a9f7d86ee4de5819c35132191
#
_cell.length_a   1.000
_cell.length_b   1.000
_cell.length_c   1.000
_cell.angle_alpha   90.00
_cell.angle_beta   90.00
_cell.angle_gamma   90.00
#
_symmetry.space_group_name_H-M   'P 1'
#
loop_
_entity.id
_entity.type
_entity.pdbx_description
1 polymer ?
#
loop_
_entity_poly.entity_id
_entity_poly.type
_entity_poly.pdbx_seq_one_letter_code
_entity_poly.pdbx_strand_id
1 'polypeptide(L)'
;MSKYLVYISFKPFIAQWLRHHFGDPVVFPAQSAENACIRHFLTRQPGSLPLTRGDDDVAICIPDSKQKPVVTYNYLSGNARKAVAECIEDTFRLQLWCDLADIELCQCTLLSAVRAWCEANGIDVEYDYTLKMRFQRMRNSYLKHGVDLRRRSRVRDNKNC
;
A
#
# COMPACT_ATOMS: atom_id res chain seq x y z
N MET A 1 10.40 -18.42 -8.97
CA MET A 1 9.19 -17.95 -8.25
C MET A 1 8.93 -18.87 -7.06
N SER A 2 8.78 -18.29 -5.89
CA SER A 2 8.40 -19.07 -4.71
C SER A 2 6.97 -19.61 -4.89
N LYS A 3 6.78 -20.91 -4.66
CA LYS A 3 5.44 -21.54 -4.67
C LYS A 3 4.67 -21.31 -3.36
N TYR A 4 5.27 -20.63 -2.41
CA TYR A 4 4.71 -20.41 -1.08
C TYR A 4 3.99 -19.07 -1.05
N LEU A 5 2.73 -19.11 -0.66
CA LEU A 5 1.83 -17.96 -0.62
C LEU A 5 1.35 -17.74 0.82
N VAL A 6 1.15 -16.48 1.16
CA VAL A 6 0.37 -16.07 2.33
C VAL A 6 -0.86 -15.31 1.85
N TYR A 7 -1.96 -15.51 2.56
CA TYR A 7 -3.24 -14.86 2.24
C TYR A 7 -3.56 -13.81 3.30
N ILE A 8 -3.77 -12.57 2.85
CA ILE A 8 -4.05 -11.43 3.74
C ILE A 8 -5.28 -10.70 3.20
N SER A 9 -6.21 -10.38 4.11
CA SER A 9 -7.40 -9.60 3.81
C SER A 9 -7.09 -8.10 3.76
N PHE A 10 -7.58 -7.43 2.73
CA PHE A 10 -7.47 -5.99 2.54
C PHE A 10 -8.81 -5.38 2.17
N LYS A 11 -8.94 -4.07 2.30
CA LYS A 11 -10.04 -3.33 1.70
C LYS A 11 -10.02 -3.50 0.18
N PRO A 12 -11.19 -3.58 -0.48
CA PRO A 12 -11.25 -3.89 -1.91
C PRO A 12 -10.37 -3.01 -2.79
N PHE A 13 -10.34 -1.71 -2.55
CA PHE A 13 -9.52 -0.77 -3.33
C PHE A 13 -8.01 -1.00 -3.14
N ILE A 14 -7.56 -1.45 -1.96
CA ILE A 14 -6.15 -1.81 -1.72
C ILE A 14 -5.82 -3.12 -2.43
N ALA A 15 -6.72 -4.10 -2.39
CA ALA A 15 -6.55 -5.37 -3.11
C ALA A 15 -6.45 -5.14 -4.63
N GLN A 16 -7.27 -4.27 -5.19
CA GLN A 16 -7.23 -3.89 -6.61
C GLN A 16 -5.90 -3.20 -6.96
N TRP A 17 -5.47 -2.24 -6.15
CA TRP A 17 -4.18 -1.56 -6.31
C TRP A 17 -3.00 -2.52 -6.26
N LEU A 18 -2.98 -3.46 -5.30
CA LEU A 18 -1.93 -4.48 -5.19
C LEU A 18 -1.84 -5.35 -6.43
N ARG A 19 -2.97 -5.87 -6.90
CA ARG A 19 -3.01 -6.72 -8.10
C ARG A 19 -2.60 -5.96 -9.35
N HIS A 20 -2.98 -4.69 -9.45
CA HIS A 20 -2.60 -3.85 -10.58
C HIS A 20 -1.09 -3.62 -10.66
N HIS A 21 -0.44 -3.32 -9.53
CA HIS A 21 0.99 -2.99 -9.51
C HIS A 21 1.92 -4.20 -9.41
N PHE A 22 1.49 -5.24 -8.73
CA PHE A 22 2.36 -6.38 -8.36
C PHE A 22 1.88 -7.73 -8.89
N GLY A 23 0.75 -7.77 -9.58
CA GLY A 23 0.18 -9.00 -10.15
C GLY A 23 -0.67 -9.83 -9.17
N ASP A 24 -1.15 -10.98 -9.64
CA ASP A 24 -1.89 -11.95 -8.84
C ASP A 24 -1.36 -13.36 -9.14
N PRO A 25 -0.67 -14.01 -8.19
CA PRO A 25 -0.35 -13.55 -6.85
C PRO A 25 0.61 -12.34 -6.82
N VAL A 26 0.50 -11.56 -5.75
CA VAL A 26 1.34 -10.36 -5.55
C VAL A 26 2.79 -10.74 -5.32
N VAL A 27 3.70 -10.15 -6.07
CA VAL A 27 5.15 -10.33 -5.94
C VAL A 27 5.81 -8.98 -5.72
N PHE A 28 6.27 -8.73 -4.50
CA PHE A 28 6.98 -7.49 -4.19
C PHE A 28 8.43 -7.53 -4.69
N PRO A 29 9.01 -6.37 -5.04
CA PRO A 29 10.43 -6.27 -5.37
C PRO A 29 11.32 -6.77 -4.22
N ALA A 30 12.44 -7.40 -4.55
CA ALA A 30 13.31 -8.05 -3.57
C ALA A 30 13.80 -7.12 -2.45
N GLN A 31 14.04 -5.85 -2.77
CA GLN A 31 14.52 -4.83 -1.81
C GLN A 31 13.39 -3.97 -1.22
N SER A 32 12.13 -4.34 -1.40
CA SER A 32 11.01 -3.56 -0.88
C SER A 32 10.87 -3.66 0.64
N ALA A 33 10.25 -2.63 1.22
CA ALA A 33 9.92 -2.60 2.65
C ALA A 33 8.92 -3.71 3.02
N GLU A 34 8.00 -4.03 2.11
CA GLU A 34 7.01 -5.09 2.26
C GLU A 34 7.68 -6.45 2.39
N ASN A 35 8.64 -6.77 1.51
CA ASN A 35 9.41 -8.00 1.60
C ASN A 35 10.28 -8.05 2.86
N ALA A 36 10.87 -6.94 3.27
CA ALA A 36 11.61 -6.85 4.52
C ALA A 36 10.71 -7.13 5.74
N CYS A 37 9.51 -6.55 5.75
CA CYS A 37 8.51 -6.77 6.78
C CYS A 37 8.06 -8.24 6.83
N ILE A 38 7.76 -8.84 5.68
CA ILE A 38 7.39 -10.26 5.59
C ILE A 38 8.52 -11.13 6.15
N ARG A 39 9.77 -10.96 5.68
CA ARG A 39 10.93 -11.72 6.18
C ARG A 39 11.13 -11.58 7.68
N HIS A 40 10.90 -10.39 8.23
CA HIS A 40 11.03 -10.17 9.67
C HIS A 40 10.09 -11.06 10.47
N PHE A 41 8.84 -11.16 10.07
CA PHE A 41 7.78 -11.89 10.78
C PHE A 41 7.64 -13.36 10.37
N LEU A 42 8.33 -13.84 9.34
CA LEU A 42 8.27 -15.24 8.95
C LEU A 42 8.77 -16.16 10.06
N THR A 43 7.97 -17.19 10.35
CA THR A 43 8.27 -18.26 11.30
C THR A 43 8.06 -19.63 10.66
N ARG A 44 8.44 -20.67 11.37
CA ARG A 44 8.11 -22.05 11.01
C ARG A 44 6.62 -22.29 11.25
N GLN A 45 6.01 -23.04 10.35
CA GLN A 45 4.59 -23.41 10.51
C GLN A 45 4.40 -24.23 11.79
N PRO A 46 3.54 -23.79 12.73
CA PRO A 46 3.22 -24.54 13.93
C PRO A 46 2.24 -25.67 13.58
N GLY A 47 2.74 -26.91 13.45
CA GLY A 47 1.90 -28.10 13.23
C GLY A 47 1.11 -28.07 11.92
N SER A 48 0.08 -28.91 11.84
CA SER A 48 -0.82 -29.00 10.69
C SER A 48 -2.05 -28.10 10.85
N LEU A 49 -1.83 -26.77 10.88
CA LEU A 49 -2.95 -25.83 10.82
C LEU A 49 -3.39 -25.68 9.35
N PRO A 50 -4.69 -25.84 9.05
CA PRO A 50 -5.17 -25.58 7.71
C PRO A 50 -4.96 -24.10 7.37
N LEU A 51 -4.44 -23.83 6.16
CA LEU A 51 -4.40 -22.49 5.61
C LEU A 51 -5.83 -22.04 5.36
N THR A 52 -6.36 -21.17 6.21
CA THR A 52 -7.68 -20.58 6.01
C THR A 52 -7.53 -19.45 4.99
N ARG A 53 -8.10 -19.64 3.82
CA ARG A 53 -8.22 -18.61 2.79
C ARG A 53 -9.63 -18.04 2.85
N GLY A 54 -9.75 -16.71 3.02
CA GLY A 54 -10.99 -16.00 2.76
C GLY A 54 -11.18 -15.75 1.26
N ASP A 55 -12.41 -15.60 0.81
CA ASP A 55 -12.71 -15.38 -0.63
C ASP A 55 -12.13 -14.07 -1.17
N ASP A 56 -12.00 -13.06 -0.31
CA ASP A 56 -11.47 -11.73 -0.65
C ASP A 56 -9.97 -11.56 -0.33
N ASP A 57 -9.31 -12.61 0.12
CA ASP A 57 -7.89 -12.52 0.51
C ASP A 57 -6.99 -12.35 -0.72
N VAL A 58 -5.97 -11.51 -0.55
CA VAL A 58 -4.92 -11.33 -1.54
C VAL A 58 -3.82 -12.34 -1.30
N ALA A 59 -3.46 -13.08 -2.35
CA ALA A 59 -2.34 -14.00 -2.33
C ALA A 59 -1.02 -13.25 -2.52
N ILE A 60 -0.10 -13.38 -1.58
CA ILE A 60 1.20 -12.72 -1.61
C ILE A 60 2.30 -13.78 -1.62
N CYS A 61 3.23 -13.68 -2.56
CA CYS A 61 4.39 -14.56 -2.62
C CYS A 61 5.35 -14.27 -1.46
N ILE A 62 5.74 -15.33 -0.75
CA ILE A 62 6.72 -15.23 0.33
C ILE A 62 8.12 -15.12 -0.28
N PRO A 63 8.91 -14.09 0.11
CA PRO A 63 10.27 -13.95 -0.37
C PRO A 63 11.18 -15.04 0.20
N ASP A 64 11.96 -15.67 -0.65
CA ASP A 64 13.00 -16.60 -0.24
C ASP A 64 14.27 -15.88 0.17
N SER A 65 14.97 -16.37 1.19
CA SER A 65 16.24 -15.82 1.62
C SER A 65 17.14 -16.90 2.22
N LYS A 66 18.45 -16.67 2.16
CA LYS A 66 19.43 -17.60 2.77
C LYS A 66 19.25 -17.75 4.29
N GLN A 67 18.86 -16.67 4.97
CA GLN A 67 18.65 -16.66 6.42
C GLN A 67 17.36 -17.34 6.84
N LYS A 68 16.31 -17.18 6.04
CA LYS A 68 14.99 -17.79 6.24
C LYS A 68 14.53 -18.46 4.95
N PRO A 69 15.02 -19.68 4.66
CA PRO A 69 14.57 -20.43 3.50
C PRO A 69 13.07 -20.68 3.55
N VAL A 70 12.36 -20.36 2.47
CA VAL A 70 10.89 -20.42 2.40
C VAL A 70 10.34 -21.84 2.62
N VAL A 71 11.13 -22.86 2.34
CA VAL A 71 10.75 -24.27 2.61
C VAL A 71 10.52 -24.49 4.10
N THR A 72 11.23 -23.78 4.96
CA THR A 72 11.16 -23.93 6.42
C THR A 72 10.38 -22.78 7.08
N TYR A 73 10.54 -21.56 6.56
CA TYR A 73 9.96 -20.34 7.11
C TYR A 73 8.90 -19.81 6.15
N ASN A 74 7.68 -20.29 6.29
CA ASN A 74 6.57 -19.98 5.37
C ASN A 74 5.24 -19.69 6.08
N TYR A 75 5.31 -19.34 7.35
CA TYR A 75 4.15 -19.05 8.16
C TYR A 75 4.19 -17.63 8.73
N LEU A 76 3.06 -16.95 8.69
CA LEU A 76 2.78 -15.69 9.37
C LEU A 76 1.63 -15.89 10.36
N SER A 77 1.87 -15.57 11.62
CA SER A 77 0.82 -15.55 12.65
C SER A 77 -0.23 -14.48 12.34
N GLY A 78 -1.38 -14.53 13.03
CA GLY A 78 -2.42 -13.52 12.87
C GLY A 78 -1.94 -12.09 13.13
N ASN A 79 -1.11 -11.89 14.16
CA ASN A 79 -0.51 -10.59 14.47
C ASN A 79 0.53 -10.19 13.41
N ALA A 80 1.31 -11.13 12.91
CA ALA A 80 2.27 -10.89 11.84
C ALA A 80 1.58 -10.46 10.54
N ARG A 81 0.46 -11.08 10.17
CA ARG A 81 -0.35 -10.70 9.00
C ARG A 81 -0.88 -9.27 9.13
N LYS A 82 -1.34 -8.88 10.33
CA LYS A 82 -1.76 -7.49 10.60
C LYS A 82 -0.62 -6.50 10.42
N ALA A 83 0.57 -6.81 10.96
CA ALA A 83 1.74 -5.95 10.80
C ALA A 83 2.17 -5.80 9.32
N VAL A 84 2.14 -6.89 8.56
CA VAL A 84 2.41 -6.84 7.11
C VAL A 84 1.33 -6.03 6.38
N ALA A 85 0.06 -6.21 6.74
CA ALA A 85 -1.04 -5.43 6.16
C ALA A 85 -0.88 -3.93 6.44
N GLU A 86 -0.51 -3.55 7.66
CA GLU A 86 -0.23 -2.15 8.01
C GLU A 86 0.92 -1.57 7.20
N CYS A 87 2.01 -2.30 7.03
CA CYS A 87 3.14 -1.89 6.19
C CYS A 87 2.70 -1.63 4.74
N ILE A 88 1.89 -2.51 4.17
CA ILE A 88 1.35 -2.37 2.80
C ILE A 88 0.38 -1.17 2.72
N GLU A 89 -0.48 -0.99 3.72
CA GLU A 89 -1.39 0.16 3.79
C GLU A 89 -0.62 1.49 3.92
N ASP A 90 0.52 1.51 4.60
CA ASP A 90 1.36 2.69 4.70
C ASP A 90 1.98 3.06 3.35
N THR A 91 2.44 2.08 2.59
CA THR A 91 2.92 2.29 1.21
C THR A 91 1.81 2.85 0.32
N PHE A 92 0.61 2.29 0.40
CA PHE A 92 -0.57 2.79 -0.33
C PHE A 92 -0.90 4.25 0.05
N ARG A 93 -0.91 4.57 1.35
CA ARG A 93 -1.16 5.94 1.84
C ARG A 93 -0.11 6.91 1.35
N LEU A 94 1.16 6.51 1.37
CA LEU A 94 2.26 7.34 0.90
C LEU A 94 2.12 7.64 -0.59
N GLN A 95 1.83 6.64 -1.41
CA GLN A 95 1.63 6.84 -2.85
C GLN A 95 0.42 7.75 -3.12
N LEU A 96 -0.73 7.48 -2.48
CA LEU A 96 -1.91 8.34 -2.59
C LEU A 96 -1.58 9.79 -2.24
N TRP A 97 -0.84 10.01 -1.16
CA TRP A 97 -0.41 11.35 -0.75
C TRP A 97 0.52 11.99 -1.76
N CYS A 98 1.58 11.29 -2.16
CA CYS A 98 2.58 11.83 -3.09
C CYS A 98 1.96 12.24 -4.43
N ASP A 99 1.05 11.43 -4.94
CA ASP A 99 0.42 11.66 -6.24
C ASP A 99 -0.64 12.77 -6.20
N LEU A 100 -1.33 12.95 -5.07
CA LEU A 100 -2.42 13.92 -4.94
C LEU A 100 -2.03 15.23 -4.24
N ALA A 101 -0.84 15.32 -3.64
CA ALA A 101 -0.43 16.51 -2.88
C ALA A 101 -0.29 17.78 -3.76
N ASP A 102 0.00 17.61 -5.04
CA ASP A 102 0.24 18.71 -5.99
C ASP A 102 -1.01 19.14 -6.78
N ILE A 103 -2.19 18.63 -6.43
CA ILE A 103 -3.45 18.85 -7.18
C ILE A 103 -3.84 20.32 -7.24
N GLU A 104 -3.55 21.11 -6.23
CA GLU A 104 -3.86 22.55 -6.24
C GLU A 104 -3.12 23.30 -7.37
N LEU A 105 -2.07 22.70 -7.95
CA LEU A 105 -1.35 23.23 -9.10
C LEU A 105 -2.02 22.91 -10.44
N CYS A 106 -2.95 21.96 -10.46
CA CYS A 106 -3.54 21.40 -11.69
C CYS A 106 -4.95 21.92 -11.89
N GLN A 107 -5.40 23.03 -11.73
CA GLN A 107 -6.73 23.64 -12.04
C GLN A 107 -7.93 22.64 -12.14
N CYS A 108 -7.83 21.48 -11.49
CA CYS A 108 -8.85 20.43 -11.46
C CYS A 108 -9.40 20.25 -10.03
N THR A 109 -10.62 19.71 -9.93
CA THR A 109 -11.19 19.41 -8.63
C THR A 109 -10.51 18.20 -8.01
N LEU A 110 -10.44 18.14 -6.68
CA LEU A 110 -9.89 16.98 -5.97
C LEU A 110 -10.59 15.68 -6.37
N LEU A 111 -11.91 15.69 -6.55
CA LEU A 111 -12.65 14.51 -6.98
C LEU A 111 -12.26 14.03 -8.37
N SER A 112 -12.11 14.96 -9.32
CA SER A 112 -11.66 14.64 -10.67
C SER A 112 -10.27 14.03 -10.68
N ALA A 113 -9.35 14.57 -9.88
CA ALA A 113 -8.01 14.05 -9.75
C ALA A 113 -7.97 12.66 -9.07
N VAL A 114 -8.79 12.45 -8.05
CA VAL A 114 -8.92 11.13 -7.41
C VAL A 114 -9.47 10.09 -8.39
N ARG A 115 -10.44 10.45 -9.22
CA ARG A 115 -10.95 9.55 -10.28
C ARG A 115 -9.85 9.14 -11.25
N ALA A 116 -9.12 10.11 -11.78
CA ALA A 116 -7.98 9.85 -12.68
C ALA A 116 -6.91 8.99 -12.00
N TRP A 117 -6.66 9.23 -10.72
CA TRP A 117 -5.74 8.41 -9.92
C TRP A 117 -6.24 6.97 -9.75
N CYS A 118 -7.54 6.76 -9.49
CA CYS A 118 -8.14 5.43 -9.42
C CYS A 118 -7.94 4.67 -10.72
N GLU A 119 -8.28 5.28 -11.86
CA GLU A 119 -8.12 4.67 -13.19
C GLU A 119 -6.67 4.29 -13.46
N ALA A 120 -5.72 5.19 -13.17
CA ALA A 120 -4.29 4.94 -13.36
C ALA A 120 -3.73 3.82 -12.45
N ASN A 121 -4.36 3.55 -11.32
CA ASN A 121 -3.91 2.56 -10.33
C ASN A 121 -4.79 1.29 -10.29
N GLY A 122 -5.65 1.10 -11.27
CA GLY A 122 -6.49 -0.09 -11.39
C GLY A 122 -7.56 -0.24 -10.31
N ILE A 123 -7.99 0.88 -9.72
CA ILE A 123 -9.02 0.94 -8.66
C ILE A 123 -10.35 1.34 -9.29
N ASP A 124 -11.43 0.64 -8.92
CA ASP A 124 -12.76 0.99 -9.38
C ASP A 124 -13.16 2.39 -8.96
N VAL A 125 -13.76 3.14 -9.89
CA VAL A 125 -14.17 4.54 -9.67
C VAL A 125 -15.22 4.68 -8.55
N GLU A 126 -15.93 3.61 -8.20
CA GLU A 126 -16.86 3.61 -7.07
C GLU A 126 -16.20 3.96 -5.73
N TYR A 127 -14.88 3.79 -5.61
CA TYR A 127 -14.10 4.14 -4.40
C TYR A 127 -13.57 5.58 -4.41
N ASP A 128 -13.86 6.37 -5.42
CA ASP A 128 -13.35 7.74 -5.58
C ASP A 128 -13.66 8.63 -4.36
N TYR A 129 -14.90 8.61 -3.90
CA TYR A 129 -15.32 9.38 -2.72
C TYR A 129 -14.64 8.88 -1.43
N THR A 130 -14.52 7.56 -1.28
CA THR A 130 -13.84 6.96 -0.12
C THR A 130 -12.38 7.39 -0.05
N LEU A 131 -11.68 7.37 -1.19
CA LEU A 131 -10.28 7.78 -1.29
C LEU A 131 -10.10 9.28 -1.14
N LYS A 132 -11.02 10.09 -1.70
CA LYS A 132 -11.07 11.54 -1.47
C LYS A 132 -11.16 11.87 0.02
N MET A 133 -12.09 11.22 0.74
CA MET A 133 -12.26 11.43 2.17
C MET A 133 -11.03 10.96 2.97
N ARG A 134 -10.41 9.86 2.57
CA ARG A 134 -9.17 9.36 3.19
C ARG A 134 -8.04 10.37 3.03
N PHE A 135 -7.84 10.89 1.83
CA PHE A 135 -6.84 11.92 1.56
C PHE A 135 -7.09 13.20 2.38
N GLN A 136 -8.32 13.69 2.41
CA GLN A 136 -8.68 14.88 3.20
C GLN A 136 -8.44 14.69 4.70
N ARG A 137 -8.75 13.50 5.25
CA ARG A 137 -8.50 13.21 6.66
C ARG A 137 -7.00 13.21 6.99
N MET A 138 -6.17 12.62 6.13
CA MET A 138 -4.72 12.67 6.29
C MET A 138 -4.23 14.13 6.31
N ARG A 139 -4.61 14.93 5.32
CA ARG A 139 -4.27 16.34 5.22
C ARG A 139 -4.69 17.13 6.46
N ASN A 140 -5.94 16.98 6.88
CA ASN A 140 -6.48 17.69 8.04
C ASN A 140 -5.80 17.28 9.36
N SER A 141 -5.41 16.03 9.51
CA SER A 141 -4.67 15.55 10.68
C SER A 141 -3.34 16.29 10.85
N TYR A 142 -2.59 16.42 9.76
CA TYR A 142 -1.32 17.15 9.80
C TYR A 142 -1.50 18.66 9.99
N LEU A 143 -2.53 19.26 9.38
CA LEU A 143 -2.85 20.68 9.54
C LEU A 143 -3.19 21.05 10.98
N LYS A 144 -3.90 20.16 11.71
CA LYS A 144 -4.19 20.36 13.14
C LYS A 144 -2.93 20.44 14.01
N HIS A 145 -1.85 19.82 13.59
CA HIS A 145 -0.54 19.86 14.25
C HIS A 145 0.39 20.94 13.68
N GLY A 146 -0.15 21.87 12.88
CA GLY A 146 0.63 22.97 12.30
C GLY A 146 1.52 22.57 11.12
N VAL A 147 1.35 21.35 10.59
CA VAL A 147 2.11 20.86 9.44
C VAL A 147 1.24 20.91 8.19
N ASP A 148 1.58 21.82 7.27
CA ASP A 148 0.96 21.87 5.95
C ASP A 148 1.79 21.03 4.96
N LEU A 149 1.27 19.85 4.60
CA LEU A 149 1.92 18.93 3.68
C LEU A 149 1.72 19.30 2.21
N ARG A 150 0.98 20.36 1.92
CA ARG A 150 0.86 20.84 0.52
C ARG A 150 2.22 21.31 0.04
N ARG A 151 2.63 20.84 -1.12
CA ARG A 151 3.79 21.40 -1.79
C ARG A 151 3.45 22.83 -2.21
N ARG A 152 4.03 23.80 -1.51
CA ARG A 152 4.02 25.18 -1.98
C ARG A 152 4.88 25.21 -3.24
N SER A 153 4.32 25.67 -4.36
CA SER A 153 5.15 26.06 -5.48
C SER A 153 6.20 27.04 -4.94
N ARG A 154 7.48 26.72 -5.11
CA ARG A 154 8.53 27.72 -4.90
C ARG A 154 8.28 28.80 -5.95
N VAL A 155 7.58 29.85 -5.56
CA VAL A 155 7.65 31.11 -6.29
C VAL A 155 9.13 31.47 -6.26
N ARG A 156 9.79 31.31 -7.38
CA ARG A 156 11.09 31.91 -7.58
C ARG A 156 10.83 33.42 -7.52
N ASP A 157 11.06 34.00 -6.35
CA ASP A 157 11.24 35.45 -6.24
C ASP A 157 12.49 35.79 -7.05
N ASN A 158 12.29 35.99 -8.35
CA ASN A 158 13.22 36.71 -9.19
C ASN A 158 13.10 38.19 -8.80
N LYS A 159 13.59 38.55 -7.63
CA LYS A 159 14.00 39.90 -7.35
C LYS A 159 15.46 40.05 -7.80
N ASN A 160 15.63 40.25 -9.08
CA ASN A 160 16.79 40.95 -9.63
C ASN A 160 16.30 42.29 -10.10
N CYS A 161 16.62 43.31 -9.36
CA CYS A 161 17.01 44.62 -9.83
C CYS A 161 18.36 44.92 -9.28
#